data_0d628d3b60e166736548745968fc2e07
#
_entry.id   0d628d3b60e166736548745968fc2e07
#
_cell.length_a   1.000
_cell.length_b   1.000
_cell.length_c   1.000
_cell.angle_alpha   90.00
_cell.angle_beta   90.00
_cell.angle_gamma   90.00
#
_symmetry.space_group_name_H-M   'P 1'
#
loop_
_entity.id
_entity.type
_entity.pdbx_description
1 polymer ?
#
loop_
_entity_poly.entity_id
_entity_poly.type
_entity_poly.pdbx_seq_one_letter_code
_entity_poly.pdbx_strand_id
1 'polypeptide(L)'
;MKSVNKFLCLLIFIIIFPFSLAMQDIPDWRPPAPSELGTDLEWRTPDPDQYLVARADFDGDGRQDEARLLINDKENKTGLFVFLSSRANEPPLLVETMDDKKWIEVTGISVAKAGTYKTTCGRGYWYCEKGRLWVFTLKRPAIDLFRADSANLFLIWDDKSNKFGRIWVSDRRDQ
;
A
#
# COMPACT_ATOMS: atom_id res chain seq x y z
N MET A 1 -54.49 -35.94 23.34
CA MET A 1 -53.07 -35.81 23.67
C MET A 1 -52.41 -35.05 22.55
N LYS A 2 -52.07 -33.77 22.76
CA LYS A 2 -51.41 -32.89 21.77
C LYS A 2 -49.93 -32.80 22.13
N SER A 3 -49.07 -33.31 21.25
CA SER A 3 -47.61 -33.22 21.36
C SER A 3 -47.15 -31.80 21.00
N VAL A 4 -46.47 -31.12 21.93
CA VAL A 4 -45.87 -29.80 21.71
C VAL A 4 -44.44 -30.02 21.32
N ASN A 5 -44.12 -29.84 20.03
CA ASN A 5 -42.71 -29.78 19.53
C ASN A 5 -42.06 -28.48 19.98
N LYS A 6 -41.10 -28.58 20.89
CA LYS A 6 -40.21 -27.46 21.28
C LYS A 6 -39.10 -27.35 20.24
N PHE A 7 -39.23 -26.40 19.32
CA PHE A 7 -38.11 -25.95 18.50
C PHE A 7 -37.12 -25.16 19.36
N LEU A 8 -35.94 -25.75 19.64
CA LEU A 8 -34.86 -25.11 20.31
C LEU A 8 -34.08 -24.31 19.27
N CYS A 9 -34.31 -23.00 19.21
CA CYS A 9 -33.56 -22.06 18.35
C CYS A 9 -32.18 -21.82 18.97
N LEU A 10 -31.14 -22.46 18.42
CA LEU A 10 -29.75 -22.26 18.81
C LEU A 10 -29.25 -20.95 18.20
N LEU A 11 -29.23 -19.87 18.98
CA LEU A 11 -28.63 -18.61 18.58
C LEU A 11 -27.08 -18.76 18.62
N ILE A 12 -26.50 -18.95 17.43
CA ILE A 12 -25.05 -18.90 17.26
C ILE A 12 -24.62 -17.42 17.32
N PHE A 13 -24.08 -17.00 18.47
CA PHE A 13 -23.39 -15.72 18.62
C PHE A 13 -22.04 -15.83 17.88
N ILE A 14 -21.97 -15.29 16.66
CA ILE A 14 -20.68 -15.07 15.97
C ILE A 14 -20.01 -13.90 16.69
N ILE A 15 -19.06 -14.21 17.57
CA ILE A 15 -18.17 -13.21 18.17
C ILE A 15 -17.19 -12.79 17.05
N ILE A 16 -17.48 -11.67 16.44
CA ILE A 16 -16.52 -11.00 15.54
C ILE A 16 -15.48 -10.35 16.46
N PHE A 17 -14.35 -11.03 16.66
CA PHE A 17 -13.17 -10.40 17.25
C PHE A 17 -12.67 -9.35 16.26
N PRO A 18 -12.57 -8.07 16.64
CA PRO A 18 -11.84 -7.12 15.84
C PRO A 18 -10.37 -7.56 15.84
N PHE A 19 -9.89 -8.03 14.70
CA PHE A 19 -8.47 -8.33 14.50
C PHE A 19 -7.74 -6.98 14.46
N SER A 20 -7.35 -6.51 15.63
CA SER A 20 -6.46 -5.36 15.75
C SER A 20 -5.08 -5.86 15.31
N LEU A 21 -4.64 -5.48 14.12
CA LEU A 21 -3.24 -5.63 13.72
C LEU A 21 -2.41 -4.84 14.74
N ALA A 22 -1.87 -5.54 15.73
CA ALA A 22 -0.90 -4.96 16.65
C ALA A 22 0.24 -4.40 15.76
N MET A 23 0.57 -3.15 15.98
CA MET A 23 1.63 -2.47 15.23
C MET A 23 2.93 -3.25 15.48
N GLN A 24 3.39 -3.99 14.47
CA GLN A 24 4.67 -4.68 14.54
C GLN A 24 5.77 -3.62 14.54
N ASP A 25 6.46 -3.47 15.67
CA ASP A 25 7.59 -2.56 15.78
C ASP A 25 8.73 -3.07 14.89
N ILE A 26 9.16 -2.23 13.95
CA ILE A 26 10.32 -2.51 13.12
C ILE A 26 11.50 -1.77 13.77
N PRO A 27 12.56 -2.48 14.21
CA PRO A 27 13.70 -1.83 14.84
C PRO A 27 14.25 -0.67 14.02
N ASP A 28 14.47 0.49 14.66
CA ASP A 28 15.02 1.72 14.08
C ASP A 28 14.10 2.45 13.07
N TRP A 29 12.92 1.92 12.77
CA TRP A 29 11.94 2.56 11.88
C TRP A 29 10.70 3.00 12.66
N ARG A 30 10.23 4.22 12.39
CA ARG A 30 9.06 4.78 13.04
C ARG A 30 8.16 5.54 12.05
N PRO A 31 6.89 5.78 12.38
CA PRO A 31 6.07 6.73 11.65
C PRO A 31 6.70 8.13 11.67
N PRO A 32 6.56 8.93 10.61
CA PRO A 32 6.98 10.33 10.61
C PRO A 32 6.09 11.14 11.59
N ALA A 33 6.68 12.11 12.26
CA ALA A 33 5.91 13.08 13.02
C ALA A 33 5.27 14.12 12.08
N PRO A 34 4.15 14.77 12.44
CA PRO A 34 3.52 15.78 11.60
C PRO A 34 4.48 16.92 11.16
N SER A 35 5.42 17.30 12.01
CA SER A 35 6.44 18.32 11.70
C SER A 35 7.47 17.88 10.65
N GLU A 36 7.54 16.57 10.34
CA GLU A 36 8.47 16.01 9.36
C GLU A 36 7.83 15.86 7.97
N LEU A 37 6.52 16.13 7.84
CA LEU A 37 5.80 15.99 6.58
C LEU A 37 5.94 17.19 5.64
N GLY A 38 6.76 18.18 6.02
CA GLY A 38 6.97 19.42 5.26
C GLY A 38 5.90 20.48 5.55
N THR A 39 6.00 21.61 4.87
CA THR A 39 5.11 22.77 5.02
C THR A 39 4.13 22.93 3.86
N ASP A 40 4.43 22.38 2.70
CA ASP A 40 3.54 22.34 1.54
C ASP A 40 2.70 21.06 1.59
N LEU A 41 1.57 21.17 2.31
CA LEU A 41 0.70 20.03 2.60
C LEU A 41 -0.62 20.09 1.82
N GLU A 42 -0.76 20.94 0.82
CA GLU A 42 -2.02 21.04 0.08
C GLU A 42 -2.48 19.67 -0.44
N TRP A 43 -1.56 18.86 -0.94
CA TRP A 43 -1.85 17.54 -1.44
C TRP A 43 -2.15 16.49 -0.35
N ARG A 44 -1.87 16.80 0.94
CA ARG A 44 -2.22 15.97 2.12
C ARG A 44 -3.41 16.53 2.90
N THR A 45 -3.96 17.66 2.50
CA THR A 45 -5.11 18.27 3.19
C THR A 45 -6.39 17.50 2.88
N PRO A 46 -7.31 17.28 3.84
CA PRO A 46 -7.29 17.81 5.21
C PRO A 46 -6.58 16.96 6.25
N ASP A 47 -6.08 15.77 5.91
CA ASP A 47 -5.48 14.82 6.83
C ASP A 47 -3.96 14.73 6.60
N PRO A 48 -3.11 15.19 7.54
CA PRO A 48 -1.66 15.11 7.43
C PRO A 48 -1.13 13.68 7.27
N ASP A 49 -1.83 12.69 7.84
CA ASP A 49 -1.48 11.28 7.73
C ASP A 49 -1.97 10.65 6.43
N GLN A 50 -2.71 11.40 5.62
CA GLN A 50 -3.14 10.96 4.30
C GLN A 50 -1.92 10.59 3.46
N TYR A 51 -2.03 9.46 2.78
CA TYR A 51 -0.97 8.90 1.95
C TYR A 51 0.28 8.38 2.69
N LEU A 52 0.24 8.22 4.02
CA LEU A 52 1.28 7.50 4.77
C LEU A 52 0.98 6.01 4.91
N VAL A 53 -0.31 5.66 4.81
CA VAL A 53 -0.79 4.28 4.94
C VAL A 53 -1.75 3.95 3.81
N ALA A 54 -1.56 2.78 3.21
CA ALA A 54 -2.50 2.22 2.23
C ALA A 54 -2.93 0.82 2.66
N ARG A 55 -4.25 0.51 2.55
CA ARG A 55 -4.83 -0.77 2.98
C ARG A 55 -5.65 -1.39 1.87
N ALA A 56 -5.27 -2.60 1.45
CA ALA A 56 -6.00 -3.42 0.49
C ALA A 56 -5.49 -4.86 0.55
N ASP A 57 -6.13 -5.77 -0.14
CA ASP A 57 -5.63 -7.12 -0.39
C ASP A 57 -4.62 -7.06 -1.55
N PHE A 58 -3.34 -6.88 -1.22
CA PHE A 58 -2.29 -6.70 -2.23
C PHE A 58 -1.79 -8.03 -2.79
N ASP A 59 -1.75 -9.10 -1.99
CA ASP A 59 -1.28 -10.42 -2.41
C ASP A 59 -2.39 -11.35 -2.90
N GLY A 60 -3.67 -11.00 -2.69
CA GLY A 60 -4.83 -11.70 -3.21
C GLY A 60 -5.26 -12.88 -2.36
N ASP A 61 -4.93 -12.89 -1.07
CA ASP A 61 -5.35 -13.93 -0.12
C ASP A 61 -6.77 -13.74 0.43
N GLY A 62 -7.45 -12.66 0.04
CA GLY A 62 -8.80 -12.29 0.46
C GLY A 62 -8.85 -11.53 1.79
N ARG A 63 -7.70 -11.18 2.38
CA ARG A 63 -7.60 -10.41 3.62
C ARG A 63 -6.94 -9.07 3.36
N GLN A 64 -7.14 -8.12 4.28
CA GLN A 64 -6.56 -6.79 4.15
C GLN A 64 -5.11 -6.80 4.60
N ASP A 65 -4.23 -6.32 3.74
CA ASP A 65 -2.83 -5.99 4.00
C ASP A 65 -2.68 -4.51 4.31
N GLU A 66 -1.48 -4.13 4.77
CA GLU A 66 -1.17 -2.74 5.04
C GLU A 66 0.23 -2.38 4.50
N ALA A 67 0.31 -1.25 3.78
CA ALA A 67 1.55 -0.62 3.38
C ALA A 67 1.75 0.67 4.19
N ARG A 68 2.99 0.94 4.64
CA ARG A 68 3.33 2.13 5.44
C ARG A 68 4.63 2.77 4.97
N LEU A 69 4.63 4.11 4.93
CA LEU A 69 5.86 4.89 4.85
C LEU A 69 6.39 5.14 6.26
N LEU A 70 7.64 4.76 6.48
CA LEU A 70 8.35 4.92 7.75
C LEU A 70 9.67 5.64 7.52
N ILE A 71 10.21 6.24 8.59
CA ILE A 71 11.53 6.88 8.56
C ILE A 71 12.50 6.18 9.51
N ASN A 72 13.77 6.16 9.11
CA ASN A 72 14.90 5.70 9.92
C ASN A 72 15.82 6.88 10.20
N ASP A 73 15.84 7.33 11.45
CA ASP A 73 16.65 8.48 11.86
C ASP A 73 18.15 8.18 11.87
N LYS A 74 18.53 6.93 12.17
CA LYS A 74 19.95 6.52 12.23
C LYS A 74 20.58 6.50 10.84
N GLU A 75 19.85 5.96 9.87
CA GLU A 75 20.34 5.84 8.48
C GLU A 75 19.92 7.02 7.60
N ASN A 76 19.13 7.96 8.13
CA ASN A 76 18.57 9.09 7.40
C ASN A 76 17.79 8.65 6.14
N LYS A 77 16.88 7.67 6.28
CA LYS A 77 16.14 7.07 5.16
C LYS A 77 14.65 7.16 5.34
N THR A 78 13.92 7.14 4.22
CA THR A 78 12.50 6.81 4.17
C THR A 78 12.34 5.41 3.56
N GLY A 79 11.46 4.59 4.12
CA GLY A 79 11.19 3.22 3.65
C GLY A 79 9.71 2.96 3.48
N LEU A 80 9.35 2.17 2.47
CA LEU A 80 8.03 1.62 2.29
C LEU A 80 8.01 0.16 2.75
N PHE A 81 7.25 -0.11 3.79
CA PHE A 81 7.05 -1.45 4.35
C PHE A 81 5.66 -1.97 4.02
N VAL A 82 5.58 -3.28 3.77
CA VAL A 82 4.31 -3.97 3.53
C VAL A 82 4.15 -5.11 4.52
N PHE A 83 3.04 -5.08 5.23
CA PHE A 83 2.59 -6.08 6.21
C PHE A 83 1.54 -6.95 5.53
N LEU A 84 1.93 -8.13 5.07
CA LEU A 84 1.01 -9.07 4.45
C LEU A 84 0.28 -9.88 5.51
N SER A 85 -1.04 -9.91 5.44
CA SER A 85 -1.90 -10.69 6.35
C SER A 85 -1.65 -12.19 6.22
N SER A 86 -1.28 -12.65 5.01
CA SER A 86 -0.84 -14.02 4.73
C SER A 86 0.42 -14.43 5.48
N ARG A 87 1.22 -13.44 5.92
CA ARG A 87 2.52 -13.59 6.58
C ARG A 87 2.59 -12.87 7.93
N ALA A 88 1.49 -12.88 8.69
CA ALA A 88 1.37 -12.13 9.95
C ALA A 88 2.46 -12.45 10.99
N ASN A 89 3.12 -13.61 10.90
CA ASN A 89 4.20 -14.03 11.80
C ASN A 89 5.61 -13.78 11.22
N GLU A 90 5.70 -13.22 10.02
CA GLU A 90 6.97 -12.88 9.37
C GLU A 90 7.25 -11.37 9.51
N PRO A 91 8.52 -10.94 9.46
CA PRO A 91 8.83 -9.51 9.39
C PRO A 91 8.19 -8.87 8.15
N PRO A 92 7.77 -7.60 8.23
CA PRO A 92 7.23 -6.91 7.08
C PRO A 92 8.27 -6.78 5.96
N LEU A 93 7.79 -6.71 4.74
CA LEU A 93 8.64 -6.57 3.56
C LEU A 93 9.05 -5.10 3.38
N LEU A 94 10.34 -4.82 3.38
CA LEU A 94 10.86 -3.53 2.90
C LEU A 94 10.86 -3.56 1.36
N VAL A 95 9.96 -2.81 0.75
CA VAL A 95 9.70 -2.85 -0.70
C VAL A 95 10.44 -1.74 -1.44
N GLU A 96 10.57 -0.59 -0.81
CA GLU A 96 11.25 0.58 -1.38
C GLU A 96 12.04 1.32 -0.30
N THR A 97 13.18 1.92 -0.69
CA THR A 97 14.01 2.74 0.19
C THR A 97 14.43 4.00 -0.54
N MET A 98 14.36 5.13 0.14
CA MET A 98 14.83 6.43 -0.33
C MET A 98 15.98 6.91 0.58
N ASP A 99 17.08 7.35 -0.02
CA ASP A 99 18.35 7.64 0.68
C ASP A 99 18.37 8.96 1.47
N ASP A 100 17.21 9.59 1.66
CA ASP A 100 17.02 10.72 2.55
C ASP A 100 15.64 10.62 3.21
N LYS A 101 15.57 10.82 4.52
CA LYS A 101 14.29 10.82 5.24
C LYS A 101 13.39 11.99 4.84
N LYS A 102 13.95 13.07 4.27
CA LYS A 102 13.17 14.20 3.74
C LYS A 102 12.30 13.82 2.54
N TRP A 103 12.54 12.68 1.90
CA TRP A 103 11.63 12.21 0.86
C TRP A 103 10.20 12.01 1.35
N ILE A 104 10.01 11.84 2.67
CA ILE A 104 8.67 11.74 3.26
C ILE A 104 7.83 13.01 3.02
N GLU A 105 8.46 14.18 2.88
CA GLU A 105 7.77 15.46 2.66
C GLU A 105 6.98 15.50 1.35
N VAL A 106 7.47 14.79 0.33
CA VAL A 106 6.89 14.81 -1.03
C VAL A 106 6.44 13.43 -1.52
N THR A 107 6.63 12.38 -0.72
CA THR A 107 6.28 11.01 -1.11
C THR A 107 4.99 10.57 -0.43
N GLY A 108 4.11 9.94 -1.18
CA GLY A 108 2.88 9.36 -0.66
C GLY A 108 2.61 7.98 -1.23
N ILE A 109 1.73 7.24 -0.57
CA ILE A 109 1.19 5.97 -1.05
C ILE A 109 -0.32 6.00 -1.08
N SER A 110 -0.89 5.33 -2.07
CA SER A 110 -2.34 5.12 -2.17
C SER A 110 -2.63 3.72 -2.74
N VAL A 111 -3.90 3.38 -2.87
CA VAL A 111 -4.33 2.12 -3.47
C VAL A 111 -4.67 2.33 -4.94
N ALA A 112 -3.91 1.72 -5.84
CA ALA A 112 -4.31 1.54 -7.22
C ALA A 112 -5.32 0.39 -7.30
N LYS A 113 -6.54 0.65 -7.78
CA LYS A 113 -7.60 -0.36 -7.90
C LYS A 113 -7.31 -1.32 -9.04
N ALA A 114 -7.91 -2.52 -9.02
CA ALA A 114 -7.91 -3.40 -10.18
C ALA A 114 -8.46 -2.67 -11.41
N GLY A 115 -7.81 -2.84 -12.58
CA GLY A 115 -8.17 -2.11 -13.78
C GLY A 115 -7.05 -2.11 -14.81
N THR A 116 -7.28 -1.41 -15.93
CA THR A 116 -6.31 -1.30 -17.02
C THR A 116 -5.66 0.09 -17.02
N TYR A 117 -4.34 0.12 -17.07
CA TYR A 117 -3.52 1.32 -16.95
C TYR A 117 -2.52 1.43 -18.09
N LYS A 118 -2.19 2.66 -18.45
CA LYS A 118 -1.07 2.95 -19.36
C LYS A 118 0.21 3.09 -18.55
N THR A 119 1.30 2.58 -19.08
CA THR A 119 2.64 2.83 -18.54
C THR A 119 3.11 4.25 -18.91
N THR A 120 4.18 4.74 -18.31
CA THR A 120 4.83 6.02 -18.68
C THR A 120 5.04 6.15 -20.19
N CYS A 121 5.60 5.13 -20.81
CA CYS A 121 5.80 5.16 -22.26
C CYS A 121 4.48 5.00 -23.05
N GLY A 122 3.49 4.27 -22.54
CA GLY A 122 2.16 4.17 -23.12
C GLY A 122 1.36 5.49 -23.06
N ARG A 123 1.75 6.41 -22.17
CA ARG A 123 1.24 7.79 -22.10
C ARG A 123 2.04 8.76 -22.96
N GLY A 124 3.17 8.33 -23.54
CA GLY A 124 4.02 9.15 -24.39
C GLY A 124 5.06 9.99 -23.64
N TYR A 125 5.27 9.79 -22.34
CA TYR A 125 6.29 10.51 -21.56
C TYR A 125 7.70 10.05 -21.94
N TRP A 126 7.87 8.77 -22.23
CA TRP A 126 9.14 8.17 -22.64
C TRP A 126 8.98 7.31 -23.88
N TYR A 127 10.07 7.10 -24.60
CA TYR A 127 10.09 6.13 -25.70
C TYR A 127 9.89 4.70 -25.13
N CYS A 128 8.94 3.96 -25.70
CA CYS A 128 8.76 2.56 -25.35
C CYS A 128 9.82 1.70 -26.05
N GLU A 129 10.76 1.19 -25.28
CA GLU A 129 11.70 0.19 -25.75
C GLU A 129 10.97 -1.07 -26.23
N LYS A 130 11.57 -1.78 -27.17
CA LYS A 130 11.01 -3.03 -27.71
C LYS A 130 10.76 -4.04 -26.57
N GLY A 131 9.52 -4.50 -26.47
CA GLY A 131 9.09 -5.45 -25.43
C GLY A 131 8.54 -4.81 -24.15
N ARG A 132 8.57 -3.48 -24.00
CA ARG A 132 7.86 -2.81 -22.91
C ARG A 132 6.37 -2.74 -23.15
N LEU A 133 5.59 -2.93 -22.10
CA LEU A 133 4.14 -2.85 -22.18
C LEU A 133 3.69 -1.38 -22.30
N TRP A 134 2.82 -1.08 -23.24
CA TRP A 134 2.13 0.20 -23.33
C TRP A 134 0.98 0.29 -22.33
N VAL A 135 0.32 -0.85 -22.12
CA VAL A 135 -0.85 -1.01 -21.27
C VAL A 135 -0.67 -2.29 -20.47
N PHE A 136 -1.10 -2.29 -19.22
CA PHE A 136 -1.14 -3.46 -18.37
C PHE A 136 -2.44 -3.50 -17.56
N THR A 137 -2.82 -4.68 -17.09
CA THR A 137 -4.03 -4.88 -16.30
C THR A 137 -3.67 -5.36 -14.90
N LEU A 138 -4.09 -4.61 -13.89
CA LEU A 138 -4.10 -5.05 -12.51
C LEU A 138 -5.30 -5.96 -12.28
N LYS A 139 -5.05 -7.20 -11.88
CA LYS A 139 -6.10 -8.16 -11.51
C LYS A 139 -6.60 -7.96 -10.08
N ARG A 140 -5.79 -7.34 -9.24
CA ARG A 140 -6.03 -7.03 -7.84
C ARG A 140 -5.47 -5.65 -7.50
N PRO A 141 -5.76 -5.08 -6.33
CA PRO A 141 -5.16 -3.81 -5.91
C PRO A 141 -3.64 -3.85 -5.91
N ALA A 142 -3.01 -2.70 -6.16
CA ALA A 142 -1.56 -2.50 -6.06
C ALA A 142 -1.28 -1.26 -5.21
N ILE A 143 -0.03 -1.11 -4.76
CA ILE A 143 0.40 0.10 -4.07
C ILE A 143 0.81 1.12 -5.14
N ASP A 144 0.17 2.28 -5.12
CA ASP A 144 0.59 3.44 -5.91
C ASP A 144 1.54 4.27 -5.04
N LEU A 145 2.83 4.18 -5.31
CA LEU A 145 3.87 5.00 -4.70
C LEU A 145 4.13 6.20 -5.60
N PHE A 146 3.93 7.40 -5.08
CA PHE A 146 4.03 8.62 -5.86
C PHE A 146 4.84 9.70 -5.14
N ARG A 147 5.37 10.63 -5.92
CA ARG A 147 5.87 11.93 -5.45
C ARG A 147 4.89 13.02 -5.87
N ALA A 148 4.57 13.92 -4.96
CA ALA A 148 3.71 15.06 -5.26
C ALA A 148 4.26 15.82 -6.48
N ASP A 149 3.38 16.16 -7.43
CA ASP A 149 3.68 16.88 -8.66
C ASP A 149 4.80 16.28 -9.55
N SER A 150 5.09 14.99 -9.38
CA SER A 150 6.14 14.32 -10.13
C SER A 150 5.68 12.94 -10.61
N ALA A 151 6.48 11.92 -10.34
CA ALA A 151 6.30 10.58 -10.87
C ALA A 151 5.49 9.68 -9.94
N ASN A 152 4.80 8.70 -10.51
CA ASN A 152 4.28 7.57 -9.75
C ASN A 152 4.59 6.22 -10.38
N LEU A 153 4.72 5.22 -9.53
CA LEU A 153 4.92 3.84 -9.91
C LEU A 153 3.98 2.93 -9.13
N PHE A 154 3.54 1.85 -9.77
CA PHE A 154 2.78 0.83 -9.09
C PHE A 154 3.70 -0.30 -8.63
N LEU A 155 3.54 -0.69 -7.37
CA LEU A 155 4.15 -1.87 -6.80
C LEU A 155 3.11 -2.98 -6.81
N ILE A 156 3.38 -4.01 -7.61
CA ILE A 156 2.43 -5.07 -7.95
C ILE A 156 2.98 -6.38 -7.42
N TRP A 157 2.18 -7.10 -6.63
CA TRP A 157 2.57 -8.41 -6.13
C TRP A 157 2.66 -9.44 -7.26
N ASP A 158 3.76 -10.16 -7.30
CA ASP A 158 3.99 -11.30 -8.20
C ASP A 158 3.97 -12.60 -7.41
N ASP A 159 2.93 -13.42 -7.63
CA ASP A 159 2.72 -14.70 -6.96
C ASP A 159 3.85 -15.71 -7.20
N LYS A 160 4.57 -15.59 -8.33
CA LYS A 160 5.64 -16.53 -8.67
C LYS A 160 6.92 -16.27 -7.89
N SER A 161 7.28 -15.00 -7.78
CA SER A 161 8.51 -14.59 -7.07
C SER A 161 8.28 -14.28 -5.61
N ASN A 162 7.02 -14.15 -5.17
CA ASN A 162 6.63 -13.66 -3.84
C ASN A 162 7.26 -12.31 -3.50
N LYS A 163 7.26 -11.38 -4.47
CA LYS A 163 7.85 -10.04 -4.36
C LYS A 163 6.98 -9.01 -5.08
N PHE A 164 7.19 -7.76 -4.72
CA PHE A 164 6.61 -6.64 -5.45
C PHE A 164 7.47 -6.28 -6.68
N GLY A 165 6.85 -6.33 -7.86
CA GLY A 165 7.40 -5.79 -9.11
C GLY A 165 7.04 -4.31 -9.25
N ARG A 166 7.75 -3.58 -10.12
CA ARG A 166 7.60 -2.14 -10.33
C ARG A 166 7.17 -1.82 -11.75
N ILE A 167 6.14 -0.99 -11.90
CA ILE A 167 5.71 -0.45 -13.20
C ILE A 167 5.54 1.06 -13.07
N TRP A 168 6.31 1.83 -13.84
CA TRP A 168 6.15 3.28 -13.92
C TRP A 168 4.89 3.65 -14.72
N VAL A 169 4.04 4.49 -14.14
CA VAL A 169 2.72 4.84 -14.68
C VAL A 169 2.67 6.28 -15.14
N SER A 170 3.35 7.18 -14.45
CA SER A 170 3.40 8.61 -14.78
C SER A 170 4.74 9.19 -14.34
N ASP A 171 5.23 10.23 -15.01
CA ASP A 171 6.32 11.07 -14.52
C ASP A 171 5.78 12.40 -13.95
N ARG A 172 4.47 12.59 -14.01
CA ARG A 172 3.73 13.60 -13.26
C ARG A 172 2.41 13.01 -12.77
N ARG A 173 1.95 13.46 -11.63
CA ARG A 173 0.60 13.17 -11.17
C ARG A 173 -0.36 13.96 -12.06
N ASP A 174 -1.13 13.27 -12.90
CA ASP A 174 -2.24 13.91 -13.60
C ASP A 174 -3.26 14.31 -12.51
N GLN A 175 -3.46 15.59 -12.33
CA GLN A 175 -4.46 16.20 -11.46
C GLN A 175 -5.86 15.94 -11.99
#